data_d84e2d4a6507fda4bf3069f1aadc0955
#
_entry.id   d84e2d4a6507fda4bf3069f1aadc0955
#
_cell.length_a   1.000
_cell.length_b   1.000
_cell.length_c   1.000
_cell.angle_alpha   90.00
_cell.angle_beta   90.00
_cell.angle_gamma   90.00
#
_symmetry.space_group_name_H-M   'P 1'
#
loop_
_entity.id
_entity.type
_entity.pdbx_description
1 polymer ?
#
loop_
_entity_poly.entity_id
_entity_poly.type
_entity_poly.pdbx_seq_one_letter_code
_entity_poly.pdbx_strand_id
1 'polypeptide(L)'
;MKKFLLVIIIIFYGCGFKPLYSDKEFKNLEFSEITLSGNTSVNRKIINYLKISKKNSVLNTLTLNSNFENLISSKDSTGKADTYLSILTISFKIQSQDNTLIYDRKFNKSFSYKNRDNKFEHVEYQNEILNNLVNEITEEILLSLNSL
;
A
#
# COMPACT_ATOMS: atom_id res chain seq x y z
N MET A 1 -49.75 17.40 14.20
CA MET A 1 -49.10 16.07 14.01
C MET A 1 -48.65 15.82 12.56
N LYS A 2 -49.46 16.06 11.53
CA LYS A 2 -49.03 15.87 10.11
C LYS A 2 -47.82 16.71 9.66
N LYS A 3 -47.65 17.94 10.16
CA LYS A 3 -46.49 18.81 9.82
C LYS A 3 -45.19 18.35 10.47
N PHE A 4 -45.23 17.67 11.63
CA PHE A 4 -44.06 17.13 12.31
C PHE A 4 -43.53 15.87 11.61
N LEU A 5 -44.44 15.05 11.04
CA LEU A 5 -44.07 13.87 10.26
C LEU A 5 -43.29 14.25 8.97
N LEU A 6 -43.65 15.37 8.35
CA LEU A 6 -43.02 15.84 7.12
C LEU A 6 -41.55 16.30 7.34
N VAL A 7 -41.27 16.89 8.50
CA VAL A 7 -39.90 17.29 8.90
C VAL A 7 -38.99 16.09 9.12
N ILE A 8 -39.52 15.00 9.68
CA ILE A 8 -38.75 13.76 9.91
C ILE A 8 -38.34 13.12 8.58
N ILE A 9 -39.19 13.14 7.56
CA ILE A 9 -38.91 12.57 6.24
C ILE A 9 -37.75 13.32 5.54
N ILE A 10 -37.62 14.63 5.74
CA ILE A 10 -36.54 15.43 5.11
C ILE A 10 -35.16 15.09 5.71
N ILE A 11 -35.10 14.67 6.97
CA ILE A 11 -33.83 14.33 7.64
C ILE A 11 -33.23 13.02 7.10
N PHE A 12 -34.04 12.11 6.56
CA PHE A 12 -33.56 10.85 5.96
C PHE A 12 -33.02 10.97 4.53
N TYR A 13 -33.20 12.10 3.84
CA TYR A 13 -32.66 12.34 2.49
C TYR A 13 -31.21 12.84 2.47
N GLY A 14 -30.58 13.07 3.62
CA GLY A 14 -29.23 13.61 3.70
C GLY A 14 -28.23 12.57 4.20
N CYS A 15 -27.62 11.81 3.36
CA CYS A 15 -26.22 11.41 3.32
C CYS A 15 -25.99 10.20 2.41
N GLY A 16 -26.11 10.45 1.12
CA GLY A 16 -25.43 9.57 0.16
C GLY A 16 -23.92 9.84 0.23
N PHE A 17 -23.23 9.30 1.22
CA PHE A 17 -21.78 9.27 1.24
C PHE A 17 -21.35 8.28 0.15
N LYS A 18 -21.15 8.77 -1.10
CA LYS A 18 -20.43 7.99 -2.10
C LYS A 18 -18.96 8.03 -1.69
N PRO A 19 -18.35 6.90 -1.33
CA PRO A 19 -16.92 6.87 -1.13
C PRO A 19 -16.25 7.33 -2.44
N LEU A 20 -15.45 8.37 -2.38
CA LEU A 20 -14.76 9.00 -3.53
C LEU A 20 -13.87 8.00 -4.32
N TYR A 21 -13.70 6.80 -3.83
CA TYR A 21 -12.79 5.78 -4.35
C TYR A 21 -13.48 4.54 -4.95
N SER A 22 -14.83 4.47 -4.96
CA SER A 22 -15.53 3.26 -5.43
C SER A 22 -15.64 3.12 -6.95
N ASP A 23 -15.44 4.21 -7.72
CA ASP A 23 -15.66 4.23 -9.17
C ASP A 23 -14.39 4.51 -10.00
N LYS A 24 -13.20 4.46 -9.39
CA LYS A 24 -11.98 4.48 -10.20
C LYS A 24 -11.77 3.08 -10.76
N GLU A 25 -12.25 2.86 -11.98
CA GLU A 25 -11.78 1.75 -12.80
C GLU A 25 -10.24 1.83 -12.85
N PHE A 26 -9.60 0.92 -12.12
CA PHE A 26 -8.16 0.75 -12.20
C PHE A 26 -7.84 0.30 -13.62
N LYS A 27 -7.31 1.20 -14.45
CA LYS A 27 -6.70 0.78 -15.71
C LYS A 27 -5.66 -0.26 -15.36
N ASN A 28 -5.79 -1.44 -15.94
CA ASN A 28 -4.76 -2.48 -15.81
C ASN A 28 -3.42 -1.86 -16.23
N LEU A 29 -2.45 -1.88 -15.31
CA LEU A 29 -1.10 -1.40 -15.59
C LEU A 29 -0.36 -2.49 -16.36
N GLU A 30 -0.14 -2.25 -17.65
CA GLU A 30 0.49 -3.21 -18.55
C GLU A 30 1.92 -2.75 -18.88
N PHE A 31 2.87 -3.69 -18.84
CA PHE A 31 4.28 -3.45 -19.12
C PHE A 31 4.84 -4.54 -20.01
N SER A 32 5.83 -4.19 -20.88
CA SER A 32 6.54 -5.18 -21.72
C SER A 32 7.43 -6.07 -20.86
N GLU A 33 8.06 -5.50 -19.83
CA GLU A 33 8.92 -6.19 -18.89
C GLU A 33 8.67 -5.71 -17.47
N ILE A 34 8.76 -6.65 -16.52
CA ILE A 34 8.58 -6.38 -15.09
C ILE A 34 9.78 -6.99 -14.36
N THR A 35 10.61 -6.12 -13.80
CA THR A 35 11.77 -6.51 -12.99
C THR A 35 11.44 -6.33 -11.51
N LEU A 36 11.52 -7.42 -10.73
CA LEU A 36 11.22 -7.44 -9.31
C LEU A 36 12.49 -7.75 -8.50
N SER A 37 12.74 -6.98 -7.44
CA SER A 37 13.84 -7.21 -6.50
C SER A 37 13.41 -6.95 -5.07
N GLY A 38 14.16 -7.51 -4.09
CA GLY A 38 13.88 -7.39 -2.67
C GLY A 38 12.85 -8.39 -2.15
N ASN A 39 11.90 -7.97 -1.33
CA ASN A 39 10.94 -8.86 -0.66
C ASN A 39 9.88 -9.40 -1.64
N THR A 40 9.99 -10.68 -1.97
CA THR A 40 9.10 -11.34 -2.95
C THR A 40 7.62 -11.31 -2.55
N SER A 41 7.31 -11.47 -1.25
CA SER A 41 5.93 -11.45 -0.75
C SER A 41 5.30 -10.06 -0.93
N VAL A 42 6.04 -9.01 -0.59
CA VAL A 42 5.63 -7.62 -0.77
C VAL A 42 5.41 -7.30 -2.24
N ASN A 43 6.39 -7.62 -3.10
CA ASN A 43 6.29 -7.38 -4.53
C ASN A 43 5.05 -8.03 -5.13
N ARG A 44 4.78 -9.29 -4.78
CA ARG A 44 3.60 -10.03 -5.27
C ARG A 44 2.29 -9.36 -4.85
N LYS A 45 2.20 -8.87 -3.60
CA LYS A 45 1.02 -8.16 -3.12
C LYS A 45 0.78 -6.87 -3.89
N ILE A 46 1.82 -6.07 -4.12
CA ILE A 46 1.74 -4.81 -4.89
C ILE A 46 1.29 -5.09 -6.33
N ILE A 47 1.91 -6.07 -7.01
CA ILE A 47 1.55 -6.48 -8.38
C ILE A 47 0.07 -6.86 -8.47
N ASN A 48 -0.40 -7.68 -7.53
CA ASN A 48 -1.79 -8.14 -7.51
C ASN A 48 -2.78 -7.00 -7.22
N TYR A 49 -2.47 -6.14 -6.27
CA TYR A 49 -3.35 -5.02 -5.89
C TYR A 49 -3.48 -4.00 -7.03
N LEU A 50 -2.36 -3.64 -7.67
CA LEU A 50 -2.34 -2.71 -8.79
C LEU A 50 -2.75 -3.35 -10.12
N LYS A 51 -3.09 -4.66 -10.13
CA LYS A 51 -3.42 -5.44 -11.35
C LYS A 51 -2.37 -5.27 -12.46
N ILE A 52 -1.09 -5.28 -12.06
CA ILE A 52 0.04 -5.16 -12.97
C ILE A 52 0.18 -6.46 -13.76
N SER A 53 0.27 -6.35 -15.07
CA SER A 53 0.42 -7.49 -15.98
C SER A 53 1.46 -7.25 -17.07
N LYS A 54 2.04 -8.36 -17.57
CA LYS A 54 2.95 -8.31 -18.70
C LYS A 54 2.18 -8.39 -20.01
N LYS A 55 2.51 -7.48 -20.97
CA LYS A 55 1.93 -7.45 -22.30
C LYS A 55 2.94 -6.97 -23.33
N ASN A 56 3.27 -7.81 -24.28
CA ASN A 56 4.33 -7.56 -25.26
C ASN A 56 4.04 -6.41 -26.24
N SER A 57 2.78 -5.98 -26.35
CA SER A 57 2.39 -4.83 -27.21
C SER A 57 2.63 -3.47 -26.56
N VAL A 58 3.04 -3.41 -25.31
CA VAL A 58 3.34 -2.18 -24.56
C VAL A 58 4.84 -1.94 -24.60
N LEU A 59 5.26 -0.67 -24.65
CA LEU A 59 6.67 -0.28 -24.78
C LEU A 59 7.33 0.08 -23.43
N ASN A 60 6.56 0.15 -22.35
CA ASN A 60 7.08 0.56 -21.04
C ASN A 60 7.53 -0.64 -20.21
N THR A 61 8.58 -0.45 -19.43
CA THR A 61 9.12 -1.42 -18.46
C THR A 61 8.88 -0.94 -17.05
N LEU A 62 8.67 -1.88 -16.11
CA LEU A 62 8.54 -1.61 -14.68
C LEU A 62 9.70 -2.24 -13.92
N THR A 63 10.32 -1.44 -13.05
CA THR A 63 11.23 -1.93 -12.00
C THR A 63 10.63 -1.65 -10.64
N LEU A 64 10.39 -2.69 -9.86
CA LEU A 64 9.88 -2.65 -8.49
C LEU A 64 10.88 -3.26 -7.54
N ASN A 65 11.32 -2.48 -6.55
CA ASN A 65 12.19 -2.94 -5.48
C ASN A 65 11.53 -2.68 -4.14
N SER A 66 11.49 -3.70 -3.28
CA SER A 66 10.93 -3.60 -1.93
C SER A 66 11.95 -4.02 -0.87
N ASN A 67 12.05 -3.20 0.19
CA ASN A 67 12.83 -3.52 1.37
C ASN A 67 11.95 -3.40 2.62
N PHE A 68 11.93 -4.46 3.43
CA PHE A 68 11.19 -4.49 4.69
C PHE A 68 12.16 -4.82 5.82
N GLU A 69 12.20 -3.94 6.82
CA GLU A 69 13.07 -4.04 7.98
C GLU A 69 12.26 -3.98 9.27
N ASN A 70 12.65 -4.80 10.25
CA ASN A 70 12.18 -4.73 11.62
C ASN A 70 13.35 -4.42 12.55
N LEU A 71 13.29 -3.27 13.20
CA LEU A 71 14.33 -2.77 14.10
C LEU A 71 13.81 -2.76 15.53
N ILE A 72 14.69 -3.05 16.50
CA ILE A 72 14.39 -2.81 17.91
C ILE A 72 14.52 -1.31 18.15
N SER A 73 13.41 -0.65 18.48
CA SER A 73 13.37 0.79 18.75
C SER A 73 13.68 1.12 20.21
N SER A 74 13.25 0.26 21.16
CA SER A 74 13.57 0.39 22.56
C SER A 74 13.73 -0.96 23.25
N LYS A 75 14.45 -0.95 24.37
CA LYS A 75 14.64 -2.11 25.26
C LYS A 75 14.12 -1.76 26.65
N ASP A 76 13.65 -2.76 27.37
CA ASP A 76 13.27 -2.65 28.78
C ASP A 76 14.50 -2.60 29.70
N SER A 77 14.27 -2.47 31.01
CA SER A 77 15.32 -2.44 32.04
C SER A 77 16.17 -3.71 32.12
N THR A 78 15.71 -4.82 31.54
CA THR A 78 16.41 -6.11 31.48
C THR A 78 17.19 -6.32 30.18
N GLY A 79 17.12 -5.36 29.24
CA GLY A 79 17.77 -5.42 27.93
C GLY A 79 16.96 -6.18 26.84
N LYS A 80 15.74 -6.65 27.17
CA LYS A 80 14.84 -7.26 26.17
C LYS A 80 14.20 -6.18 25.30
N ALA A 81 13.89 -6.53 24.05
CA ALA A 81 13.15 -5.66 23.15
C ALA A 81 11.76 -5.33 23.74
N ASP A 82 11.47 -4.04 23.93
CA ASP A 82 10.19 -3.51 24.38
C ASP A 82 9.36 -3.01 23.21
N THR A 83 9.99 -2.27 22.29
CA THR A 83 9.31 -1.69 21.12
C THR A 83 10.09 -2.00 19.85
N TYR A 84 9.36 -2.33 18.80
CA TYR A 84 9.86 -2.53 17.45
C TYR A 84 9.42 -1.41 16.51
N LEU A 85 10.19 -1.18 15.48
CA LEU A 85 9.89 -0.30 14.35
C LEU A 85 9.95 -1.11 13.05
N SER A 86 8.81 -1.31 12.40
CA SER A 86 8.74 -1.87 11.05
C SER A 86 8.83 -0.74 10.03
N ILE A 87 9.70 -0.90 9.04
CA ILE A 87 9.91 0.06 7.95
C ILE A 87 9.74 -0.68 6.63
N LEU A 88 8.84 -0.20 5.79
CA LEU A 88 8.68 -0.67 4.41
C LEU A 88 9.07 0.43 3.44
N THR A 89 10.00 0.12 2.56
CA THR A 89 10.45 1.01 1.49
C THR A 89 10.20 0.36 0.14
N ILE A 90 9.55 1.09 -0.77
CA ILE A 90 9.26 0.66 -2.15
C ILE A 90 9.86 1.67 -3.12
N SER A 91 10.67 1.19 -4.07
CA SER A 91 11.08 1.98 -5.23
C SER A 91 10.29 1.50 -6.45
N PHE A 92 9.57 2.41 -7.08
CA PHE A 92 8.70 2.14 -8.22
C PHE A 92 9.13 3.00 -9.40
N LYS A 93 9.63 2.35 -10.46
CA LYS A 93 10.24 3.02 -11.61
C LYS A 93 9.63 2.52 -12.91
N ILE A 94 9.20 3.45 -13.77
CA ILE A 94 8.70 3.17 -15.11
C ILE A 94 9.62 3.83 -16.12
N GLN A 95 10.04 3.07 -17.13
CA GLN A 95 10.86 3.54 -18.23
C GLN A 95 10.22 3.14 -19.56
N SER A 96 10.41 3.96 -20.60
CA SER A 96 10.09 3.60 -21.97
C SER A 96 11.15 2.64 -22.53
N GLN A 97 10.89 2.04 -23.68
CA GLN A 97 11.79 1.10 -24.35
C GLN A 97 13.14 1.72 -24.71
N ASP A 98 13.20 3.03 -24.95
CA ASP A 98 14.43 3.80 -25.18
C ASP A 98 15.16 4.21 -23.88
N ASN A 99 14.77 3.63 -22.74
CA ASN A 99 15.26 3.94 -21.39
C ASN A 99 14.92 5.37 -20.89
N THR A 100 14.04 6.09 -21.56
CA THR A 100 13.57 7.38 -21.06
C THR A 100 12.78 7.17 -19.78
N LEU A 101 13.13 7.90 -18.74
CA LEU A 101 12.47 7.85 -17.44
C LEU A 101 11.10 8.51 -17.53
N ILE A 102 10.03 7.74 -17.29
CA ILE A 102 8.64 8.22 -17.25
C ILE A 102 8.23 8.54 -15.83
N TYR A 103 8.62 7.65 -14.89
CA TYR A 103 8.26 7.76 -13.49
C TYR A 103 9.32 7.11 -12.61
N ASP A 104 9.71 7.78 -11.53
CA ASP A 104 10.62 7.23 -10.52
C ASP A 104 10.28 7.84 -9.17
N ARG A 105 9.76 7.01 -8.26
CA ARG A 105 9.46 7.43 -6.90
C ARG A 105 9.80 6.34 -5.89
N LYS A 106 10.20 6.81 -4.73
CA LYS A 106 10.46 6.00 -3.55
C LYS A 106 9.40 6.33 -2.49
N PHE A 107 8.70 5.29 -2.02
CA PHE A 107 7.71 5.35 -0.97
C PHE A 107 8.26 4.73 0.29
N ASN A 108 7.97 5.33 1.43
CA ASN A 108 8.42 4.84 2.73
C ASN A 108 7.30 4.97 3.75
N LYS A 109 7.02 3.89 4.46
CA LYS A 109 6.09 3.85 5.59
C LYS A 109 6.71 3.11 6.75
N SER A 110 6.36 3.52 7.94
CA SER A 110 6.84 2.87 9.15
C SER A 110 5.74 2.79 10.20
N PHE A 111 5.84 1.75 11.04
CA PHE A 111 4.91 1.54 12.16
C PHE A 111 5.68 1.06 13.38
N SER A 112 5.46 1.72 14.52
CA SER A 112 6.05 1.34 15.80
C SER A 112 5.05 0.57 16.64
N TYR A 113 5.49 -0.52 17.27
CA TYR A 113 4.62 -1.39 18.09
C TYR A 113 5.38 -2.03 19.24
N LYS A 114 4.64 -2.36 20.30
CA LYS A 114 5.19 -3.06 21.46
C LYS A 114 5.45 -4.53 21.18
N ASN A 115 6.50 -5.05 21.80
CA ASN A 115 6.77 -6.49 21.80
C ASN A 115 5.58 -7.25 22.40
N ARG A 116 5.37 -8.48 21.94
CA ARG A 116 4.41 -9.44 22.52
C ARG A 116 5.18 -10.60 23.09
N ASP A 117 4.81 -11.05 24.29
CA ASP A 117 5.51 -12.14 24.99
C ASP A 117 5.35 -13.48 24.28
N ASN A 118 4.20 -13.71 23.65
CA ASN A 118 3.96 -14.88 22.84
C ASN A 118 4.59 -14.70 21.44
N LYS A 119 5.57 -15.54 21.10
CA LYS A 119 6.27 -15.49 19.82
C LYS A 119 5.35 -15.67 18.60
N PHE A 120 4.34 -16.55 18.72
CA PHE A 120 3.39 -16.78 17.61
C PHE A 120 2.54 -15.52 17.36
N GLU A 121 1.96 -14.96 18.40
CA GLU A 121 1.20 -13.70 18.31
C GLU A 121 2.05 -12.54 17.82
N HIS A 122 3.34 -12.52 18.21
CA HIS A 122 4.27 -11.49 17.72
C HIS A 122 4.48 -11.57 16.22
N VAL A 123 4.72 -12.77 15.68
CA VAL A 123 4.91 -13.00 14.24
C VAL A 123 3.65 -12.70 13.45
N GLU A 124 2.48 -13.12 13.96
CA GLU A 124 1.19 -12.84 13.34
C GLU A 124 0.94 -11.33 13.25
N TYR A 125 1.17 -10.63 14.34
CA TYR A 125 1.04 -9.17 14.38
C TYR A 125 2.02 -8.44 13.46
N GLN A 126 3.25 -8.92 13.35
CA GLN A 126 4.21 -8.39 12.36
C GLN A 126 3.71 -8.55 10.92
N ASN A 127 3.08 -9.68 10.60
CA ASN A 127 2.49 -9.91 9.28
C ASN A 127 1.29 -9.00 9.01
N GLU A 128 0.46 -8.71 10.02
CA GLU A 128 -0.64 -7.75 9.92
C GLU A 128 -0.09 -6.34 9.64
N ILE A 129 0.93 -5.92 10.39
CA ILE A 129 1.59 -4.62 10.18
C ILE A 129 2.15 -4.53 8.76
N LEU A 130 2.87 -5.56 8.31
CA LEU A 130 3.40 -5.58 6.95
C LEU A 130 2.30 -5.46 5.90
N ASN A 131 1.17 -6.15 6.08
CA ASN A 131 0.03 -6.05 5.18
C ASN A 131 -0.54 -4.62 5.13
N ASN A 132 -0.68 -3.98 6.29
CA ASN A 132 -1.18 -2.62 6.39
C ASN A 132 -0.23 -1.62 5.69
N LEU A 133 1.09 -1.73 5.94
CA LEU A 133 2.10 -0.90 5.29
C LEU A 133 2.11 -1.09 3.76
N VAL A 134 1.93 -2.32 3.28
CA VAL A 134 1.83 -2.61 1.84
C VAL A 134 0.59 -1.95 1.26
N ASN A 135 -0.57 -2.04 1.92
CA ASN A 135 -1.81 -1.43 1.45
C ASN A 135 -1.68 0.10 1.37
N GLU A 136 -1.16 0.74 2.43
CA GLU A 136 -0.97 2.20 2.46
C GLU A 136 -0.04 2.67 1.33
N ILE A 137 1.10 2.00 1.14
CA ILE A 137 2.04 2.36 0.06
C ILE A 137 1.42 2.11 -1.31
N THR A 138 0.66 1.03 -1.47
CA THR A 138 0.04 0.71 -2.76
C THR A 138 -1.02 1.73 -3.16
N GLU A 139 -1.81 2.22 -2.19
CA GLU A 139 -2.73 3.33 -2.39
C GLU A 139 -2.00 4.62 -2.77
N GLU A 140 -0.88 4.90 -2.12
CA GLU A 140 -0.06 6.09 -2.42
C GLU A 140 0.56 6.02 -3.83
N ILE A 141 1.05 4.83 -4.24
CA ILE A 141 1.52 4.59 -5.61
C ILE A 141 0.38 4.88 -6.60
N LEU A 142 -0.80 4.34 -6.35
CA LEU A 142 -1.96 4.52 -7.21
C LEU A 142 -2.36 5.99 -7.36
N LEU A 143 -2.45 6.72 -6.24
CA LEU A 143 -2.75 8.15 -6.26
C LEU A 143 -1.70 8.94 -7.05
N SER A 144 -0.44 8.57 -6.89
CA SER A 144 0.67 9.21 -7.58
C SER A 144 0.67 8.93 -9.09
N LEU A 145 0.32 7.71 -9.51
CA LEU A 145 0.18 7.36 -10.94
C LEU A 145 -1.02 8.03 -11.60
N ASN A 146 -2.10 8.26 -10.86
CA ASN A 146 -3.28 8.96 -11.35
C ASN A 146 -3.05 10.50 -11.51
N SER A 147 -1.96 11.02 -11.01
CA SER A 147 -1.57 12.43 -11.13
C SER A 147 -0.62 12.70 -12.33
N LEU A 148 -0.25 11.65 -13.09
CA LEU A 148 0.53 11.74 -14.33
C LEU A 148 -0.40 12.02 -15.51
#